data_8679ba5d238a1bb1b3cc80a2166d39e9
#
_entry.id   8679ba5d238a1bb1b3cc80a2166d39e9
#
_cell.length_a   1.000
_cell.length_b   1.000
_cell.length_c   1.000
_cell.angle_alpha   90.00
_cell.angle_beta   90.00
_cell.angle_gamma   90.00
#
_symmetry.space_group_name_H-M   'P 1'
#
loop_
_entity.id
_entity.type
_entity.pdbx_description
1 polymer ?
#
loop_
_entity_poly.entity_id
_entity_poly.type
_entity_poly.pdbx_seq_one_letter_code
_entity_poly.pdbx_strand_id
1 'polypeptide(L)'
;MIPQDRQKILLVCCGEMGRTPKINKRGGRDHWARLAPLILYGGGLGGGKVIGQSDKQGGEPNSKPYSPSHLISTILRTMIDPGQLRLIPGIPQEITQLLDHNPIDGLSI
;
A
#
# COMPACT_ATOMS: atom_id res chain seq x y z
N MET A 1 -7.98 -2.30 18.77
CA MET A 1 -8.75 -1.17 18.15
C MET A 1 -10.23 -1.53 18.17
N ILE A 2 -11.05 -0.67 18.72
CA ILE A 2 -12.51 -0.89 18.78
C ILE A 2 -13.15 -0.57 17.42
N PRO A 3 -14.32 -1.19 17.09
CA PRO A 3 -14.88 -1.08 15.73
C PRO A 3 -15.15 0.36 15.25
N GLN A 4 -15.58 1.26 16.12
CA GLN A 4 -15.84 2.64 15.73
C GLN A 4 -14.56 3.42 15.39
N ASP A 5 -13.40 2.98 15.83
CA ASP A 5 -12.12 3.63 15.54
C ASP A 5 -11.53 3.19 14.20
N ARG A 6 -12.02 2.08 13.62
CA ARG A 6 -11.53 1.57 12.34
C ARG A 6 -11.68 2.56 11.19
N GLN A 7 -12.66 3.46 11.27
CA GLN A 7 -12.84 4.49 10.24
C GLN A 7 -11.93 5.68 10.42
N LYS A 8 -11.46 5.91 11.64
CA LYS A 8 -10.67 7.09 12.00
C LYS A 8 -9.16 6.84 11.98
N ILE A 9 -8.75 5.58 12.04
CA ILE A 9 -7.34 5.21 12.12
C ILE A 9 -7.03 4.25 10.97
N LEU A 10 -6.01 4.56 10.20
CA LEU A 10 -5.45 3.65 9.21
C LEU A 10 -4.15 3.07 9.76
N LEU A 11 -4.12 1.77 9.92
CA LEU A 11 -2.90 1.04 10.26
C LEU A 11 -2.22 0.59 8.97
N VAL A 12 -0.97 0.94 8.82
CA VAL A 12 -0.12 0.52 7.69
C VAL A 12 1.04 -0.27 8.26
N CYS A 13 1.17 -1.53 7.86
CA CYS A 13 2.27 -2.38 8.28
C CYS A 13 3.03 -2.85 7.05
N CYS A 14 4.27 -2.43 6.91
CA CYS A 14 5.12 -2.79 5.78
C CYS A 14 6.58 -2.86 6.21
N GLY A 15 7.38 -3.62 5.46
CA GLY A 15 8.83 -3.59 5.58
C GLY A 15 9.43 -2.76 4.45
N GLU A 16 10.73 -2.55 4.51
CA GLU A 16 11.45 -1.82 3.46
C GLU A 16 11.58 -2.66 2.18
N MET A 17 11.68 -3.99 2.31
CA MET A 17 11.75 -4.92 1.19
C MET A 17 11.42 -6.34 1.64
N GLY A 18 11.17 -7.21 0.67
CA GLY A 18 10.92 -8.61 0.93
C GLY A 18 12.18 -9.42 1.15
N ARG A 19 11.98 -10.71 1.31
CA ARG A 19 13.04 -11.70 1.47
C ARG A 19 12.90 -12.76 0.40
N THR A 20 14.02 -13.46 0.07
CA THR A 20 14.02 -14.48 -0.97
C THR A 20 13.07 -15.63 -0.64
N PRO A 21 12.37 -16.18 -1.68
CA PRO A 21 11.54 -17.37 -1.48
C PRO A 21 12.33 -18.62 -1.08
N LYS A 22 13.59 -18.67 -1.47
CA LYS A 22 14.48 -19.81 -1.15
C LYS A 22 15.32 -19.52 0.07
N ILE A 23 15.55 -20.56 0.87
CA ILE A 23 16.47 -20.51 2.00
C ILE A 23 17.90 -20.61 1.44
N ASN A 24 18.81 -19.75 1.93
CA ASN A 24 20.21 -19.75 1.53
C ASN A 24 21.02 -20.83 2.26
N LYS A 25 22.30 -20.93 1.92
CA LYS A 25 23.21 -21.93 2.51
C LYS A 25 23.40 -21.79 4.01
N ARG A 26 23.11 -20.60 4.55
CA ARG A 26 23.25 -20.30 6.00
C ARG A 26 21.98 -20.55 6.78
N GLY A 27 20.92 -21.05 6.14
CA GLY A 27 19.63 -21.30 6.78
C GLY A 27 18.77 -20.07 6.92
N GLY A 28 19.06 -18.98 6.23
CA GLY A 28 18.28 -17.74 6.26
C GLY A 28 17.76 -17.34 4.88
N ARG A 29 17.26 -16.12 4.80
CA ARG A 29 16.76 -15.54 3.56
C ARG A 29 17.46 -14.23 3.29
N ASP A 30 17.82 -14.00 2.04
CA ASP A 30 18.47 -12.76 1.60
C ASP A 30 17.43 -11.69 1.30
N HIS A 31 17.88 -10.47 1.08
CA HIS A 31 17.02 -9.37 0.63
C HIS A 31 16.47 -9.66 -0.75
N TRP A 32 15.20 -9.31 -0.97
CA TRP A 32 14.53 -9.52 -2.25
C TRP A 32 13.61 -8.34 -2.54
N ALA A 33 14.06 -7.47 -3.45
CA ALA A 33 13.35 -6.21 -3.72
C ALA A 33 12.15 -6.37 -4.66
N ARG A 34 11.91 -7.56 -5.19
CA ARG A 34 10.86 -7.80 -6.18
C ARG A 34 9.46 -7.84 -5.58
N LEU A 35 9.33 -8.31 -4.35
CA LEU A 35 8.06 -8.44 -3.66
C LEU A 35 8.23 -8.11 -2.19
N ALA A 36 7.22 -7.46 -1.62
CA ALA A 36 7.13 -7.22 -0.19
C ALA A 36 5.65 -7.29 0.23
N PRO A 37 5.35 -7.84 1.40
CA PRO A 37 3.99 -7.84 1.91
C PRO A 37 3.62 -6.46 2.46
N LEU A 38 2.32 -6.18 2.45
CA LEU A 38 1.75 -4.95 2.98
C LEU A 38 0.43 -5.29 3.65
N ILE A 39 0.20 -4.74 4.84
CA ILE A 39 -1.07 -4.86 5.54
C ILE A 39 -1.65 -3.47 5.72
N LEU A 40 -2.91 -3.30 5.30
CA LEU A 40 -3.70 -2.11 5.54
C LEU A 40 -4.93 -2.50 6.36
N TYR A 41 -5.21 -1.74 7.42
CA TYR A 41 -6.35 -2.00 8.27
C TYR A 41 -6.95 -0.69 8.76
N GLY A 42 -8.27 -0.58 8.65
CA GLY A 42 -8.98 0.63 9.09
C GLY A 42 -9.06 1.70 8.01
N GLY A 43 -9.15 2.97 8.42
CA GLY A 43 -9.23 4.12 7.51
C GLY A 43 -10.45 4.16 6.62
N GLY A 44 -11.50 3.41 6.95
CA GLY A 44 -12.68 3.26 6.10
C GLY A 44 -12.50 2.26 4.96
N LEU A 45 -11.37 1.57 4.87
CA LEU A 45 -11.14 0.56 3.85
C LEU A 45 -11.95 -0.70 4.13
N GLY A 46 -12.44 -1.34 3.07
CA GLY A 46 -13.10 -2.65 3.20
C GLY A 46 -12.11 -3.71 3.67
N GLY A 47 -12.55 -4.57 4.62
CA GLY A 47 -11.72 -5.62 5.18
C GLY A 47 -11.82 -6.95 4.43
N GLY A 48 -10.96 -7.89 4.82
CA GLY A 48 -11.00 -9.27 4.35
C GLY A 48 -10.55 -9.47 2.90
N LYS A 49 -9.86 -8.51 2.31
CA LYS A 49 -9.37 -8.60 0.93
C LYS A 49 -7.90 -8.95 0.88
N VAL A 50 -7.55 -9.80 -0.08
CA VAL A 50 -6.16 -10.05 -0.45
C VAL A 50 -5.97 -9.51 -1.87
N ILE A 51 -5.04 -8.59 -2.04
CA ILE A 51 -4.76 -7.91 -3.31
C ILE A 51 -3.36 -8.28 -3.75
N GLY A 52 -3.25 -8.73 -5.00
CA GLY A 52 -1.98 -9.15 -5.57
C GLY A 52 -1.62 -10.59 -5.25
N GLN A 53 -0.79 -11.15 -6.10
CA GLN A 53 -0.26 -12.50 -5.92
C GLN A 53 1.09 -12.62 -6.61
N SER A 54 1.91 -13.52 -6.09
CA SER A 54 3.19 -13.88 -6.71
C SER A 54 3.01 -14.97 -7.75
N ASP A 55 4.07 -15.23 -8.51
CA ASP A 55 4.18 -16.44 -9.31
C ASP A 55 4.29 -17.67 -8.39
N LYS A 56 4.33 -18.86 -8.99
CA LYS A 56 4.37 -20.12 -8.24
C LYS A 56 5.60 -20.27 -7.35
N GLN A 57 6.70 -19.62 -7.73
CA GLN A 57 7.96 -19.65 -6.99
C GLN A 57 8.02 -18.57 -5.88
N GLY A 58 7.04 -17.66 -5.83
CA GLY A 58 7.03 -16.58 -4.84
C GLY A 58 8.05 -15.48 -5.13
N GLY A 59 8.60 -15.40 -6.34
CA GLY A 59 9.69 -14.49 -6.66
C GLY A 59 9.30 -13.21 -7.37
N GLU A 60 8.32 -13.28 -8.27
CA GLU A 60 7.90 -12.16 -9.11
C GLU A 60 6.40 -11.93 -8.98
N PRO A 61 5.92 -10.70 -9.24
CA PRO A 61 4.48 -10.46 -9.23
C PRO A 61 3.81 -11.14 -10.43
N ASN A 62 2.70 -11.82 -10.18
CA ASN A 62 1.84 -12.43 -11.21
C ASN A 62 0.53 -11.67 -11.38
N SER A 63 0.34 -10.60 -10.65
CA SER A 63 -0.74 -9.64 -10.79
C SER A 63 -0.16 -8.27 -11.05
N LYS A 64 -1.01 -7.26 -11.26
CA LYS A 64 -0.55 -5.88 -11.41
C LYS A 64 0.31 -5.49 -10.20
N PRO A 65 1.59 -5.12 -10.41
CA PRO A 65 2.45 -4.72 -9.30
C PRO A 65 2.09 -3.33 -8.81
N TYR A 66 2.30 -3.10 -7.52
CA TYR A 66 2.16 -1.79 -6.90
C TYR A 66 3.49 -1.34 -6.32
N SER A 67 3.74 -0.05 -6.42
CA SER A 67 4.96 0.59 -5.91
C SER A 67 4.64 1.44 -4.68
N PRO A 68 5.65 1.96 -3.97
CA PRO A 68 5.42 2.91 -2.89
C PRO A 68 4.56 4.12 -3.26
N SER A 69 4.61 4.58 -4.52
CA SER A 69 3.77 5.70 -4.98
C SER A 69 2.28 5.36 -4.89
N HIS A 70 1.90 4.12 -5.24
CA HIS A 70 0.52 3.66 -5.10
C HIS A 70 0.09 3.64 -3.63
N LEU A 71 0.98 3.19 -2.74
CA LEU A 71 0.71 3.14 -1.31
C LEU A 71 0.51 4.55 -0.75
N ILE A 72 1.39 5.48 -1.07
CA ILE A 72 1.30 6.86 -0.59
C ILE A 72 0.01 7.51 -1.09
N SER A 73 -0.33 7.34 -2.36
CA SER A 73 -1.59 7.85 -2.91
C SER A 73 -2.79 7.25 -2.18
N THR A 74 -2.75 5.95 -1.88
CA THR A 74 -3.81 5.27 -1.11
C THR A 74 -3.96 5.88 0.28
N ILE A 75 -2.86 6.05 1.00
CA ILE A 75 -2.87 6.65 2.34
C ILE A 75 -3.47 8.05 2.31
N LEU A 76 -3.01 8.89 1.38
CA LEU A 76 -3.50 10.26 1.27
C LEU A 76 -5.00 10.31 0.97
N ARG A 77 -5.50 9.40 0.15
CA ARG A 77 -6.93 9.34 -0.21
C ARG A 77 -7.83 8.86 0.92
N THR A 78 -7.28 8.20 1.93
CA THR A 78 -8.05 7.90 3.15
C THR A 78 -8.19 9.11 4.06
N MET A 79 -7.30 10.09 3.93
CA MET A 79 -7.23 11.27 4.79
C MET A 79 -7.82 12.52 4.12
N ILE A 80 -7.71 12.63 2.80
CA ILE A 80 -8.00 13.84 2.03
C ILE A 80 -8.83 13.46 0.81
N ASP A 81 -9.89 14.23 0.54
CA ASP A 81 -10.60 14.14 -0.73
C ASP A 81 -9.81 14.90 -1.80
N PRO A 82 -9.30 14.24 -2.85
CA PRO A 82 -8.52 14.91 -3.88
C PRO A 82 -9.28 16.03 -4.60
N GLY A 83 -10.59 15.86 -4.80
CA GLY A 83 -11.43 16.87 -5.44
C GLY A 83 -11.53 18.15 -4.61
N GLN A 84 -11.71 18.01 -3.29
CA GLN A 84 -11.75 19.16 -2.37
C GLN A 84 -10.38 19.79 -2.21
N LEU A 85 -9.31 18.99 -2.18
CA LEU A 85 -7.95 19.52 -2.05
C LEU A 85 -7.60 20.48 -3.17
N ARG A 86 -8.01 20.18 -4.39
CA ARG A 86 -7.73 21.01 -5.56
C ARG A 86 -8.39 22.39 -5.49
N LEU A 87 -9.41 22.55 -4.64
CA LEU A 87 -10.10 23.84 -4.44
C LEU A 87 -9.42 24.71 -3.38
N ILE A 88 -8.47 24.17 -2.64
CA ILE A 88 -7.76 24.91 -1.59
C ILE A 88 -6.55 25.59 -2.19
N PRO A 89 -6.46 26.95 -2.12
CA PRO A 89 -5.29 27.67 -2.64
C PRO A 89 -4.06 27.44 -1.74
N GLY A 90 -2.86 27.48 -2.35
CA GLY A 90 -1.62 27.40 -1.60
C GLY A 90 -1.17 26.01 -1.21
N ILE A 91 -1.81 24.96 -1.74
CA ILE A 91 -1.36 23.57 -1.51
C ILE A 91 -0.03 23.35 -2.26
N PRO A 92 1.00 22.82 -1.58
CA PRO A 92 2.27 22.50 -2.25
C PRO A 92 2.08 21.55 -3.41
N GLN A 93 2.79 21.80 -4.50
CA GLN A 93 2.72 20.98 -5.70
C GLN A 93 3.11 19.53 -5.43
N GLU A 94 4.02 19.29 -4.50
CA GLU A 94 4.48 17.96 -4.10
C GLU A 94 3.31 17.09 -3.60
N ILE A 95 2.38 17.68 -2.87
CA ILE A 95 1.20 16.96 -2.38
C ILE A 95 0.24 16.61 -3.50
N THR A 96 -0.01 17.54 -4.42
CA THR A 96 -0.87 17.27 -5.57
C THR A 96 -0.25 16.23 -6.50
N GLN A 97 1.06 16.23 -6.68
CA GLN A 97 1.77 15.22 -7.46
C GLN A 97 1.63 13.82 -6.85
N LEU A 98 1.71 13.69 -5.53
CA LEU A 98 1.51 12.41 -4.85
C LEU A 98 0.10 11.87 -5.06
N LEU A 99 -0.91 12.74 -5.08
CA LEU A 99 -2.30 12.37 -5.33
C LEU A 99 -2.58 12.04 -6.81
N ASP A 100 -1.72 12.47 -7.73
CA ASP A 100 -1.86 12.17 -9.16
C ASP A 100 -1.48 10.72 -9.47
N HIS A 101 -0.73 10.04 -8.59
CA HIS A 101 -0.50 8.61 -8.73
C HIS A 101 -1.78 7.84 -8.44
N ASN A 102 -1.96 6.72 -9.15
CA ASN A 102 -3.11 5.85 -8.90
C ASN A 102 -2.99 5.18 -7.53
N PRO A 103 -4.08 5.07 -6.79
CA PRO A 103 -4.08 4.27 -5.56
C PRO A 103 -4.08 2.77 -5.88
N ILE A 104 -3.93 1.95 -4.85
CA ILE A 104 -4.07 0.49 -4.97
C ILE A 104 -5.52 0.17 -5.33
N ASP A 105 -5.74 -0.60 -6.39
CA ASP A 105 -7.06 -0.99 -6.85
C ASP A 105 -7.72 -1.99 -5.88
N GLY A 106 -9.05 -1.98 -5.84
CA GLY A 106 -9.82 -2.93 -5.06
C GLY A 106 -10.10 -2.52 -3.63
N LEU A 107 -9.61 -1.38 -3.19
CA LEU A 107 -9.93 -0.79 -1.90
C LEU A 107 -11.13 0.15 -2.04
N SER A 108 -11.93 0.26 -0.98
CA SER A 108 -13.14 1.11 -0.98
C SER A 108 -12.79 2.54 -0.57
N ILE A 109 -12.07 3.25 -1.43
CA ILE A 109 -11.69 4.64 -1.20
C ILE A 109 -12.11 5.54 -2.34
#